data_5c21de765f9e25f601e5d134e2f6f5cb
#
_entry.id   5c21de765f9e25f601e5d134e2f6f5cb
#
_cell.length_a   1.000
_cell.length_b   1.000
_cell.length_c   1.000
_cell.angle_alpha   90.00
_cell.angle_beta   90.00
_cell.angle_gamma   90.00
#
_symmetry.space_group_name_H-M   'P 1'
#
loop_
_entity.id
_entity.type
_entity.pdbx_description
1 polymer ?
#
loop_
_entity_poly.entity_id
_entity_poly.type
_entity_poly.pdbx_seq_one_letter_code
_entity_poly.pdbx_strand_id
1 'polypeptide(L)'
;MPDLFSPYTLKGVTLRNRIGMSPMTMYRGRDGKVNDFHVMLAGSRAAGGFGLVFLEQIAILPEGRTSVGCAGIYDDSQIEGLKRVTDLIKDMGAVPAIQLGHTGRKGSELKPWEGGTQLPPDHPDGWQVVGPSAIPYGPPKYPYPVHALTIDEIKRIHRAYADAARRAVEAGFEWVELHFAHGYLGASFFSPIANQRTDAYGGSLENRARYHLEAIDAVREVWPERFPLTMRLGSDDLNPKGTQFEDSITAVGWMKQHGLDLADLSLGINTDEMTAPPFSELGFMLDRTSRLR
;
A
#
# COMPACT_ATOMS: atom_id res chain seq x y z
N MET A 1 7.33 -29.50 11.77
CA MET A 1 7.44 -28.14 11.25
C MET A 1 6.02 -27.58 11.10
N PRO A 2 5.77 -26.31 11.37
CA PRO A 2 4.45 -25.74 11.11
C PRO A 2 4.13 -25.81 9.61
N ASP A 3 2.91 -26.22 9.28
CA ASP A 3 2.38 -26.26 7.92
C ASP A 3 1.53 -25.03 7.60
N LEU A 4 0.93 -24.98 6.40
CA LEU A 4 0.10 -23.87 5.93
C LEU A 4 -1.14 -23.64 6.82
N PHE A 5 -1.66 -24.69 7.45
CA PHE A 5 -2.87 -24.65 8.29
C PHE A 5 -2.57 -24.44 9.77
N SER A 6 -1.30 -24.47 10.16
CA SER A 6 -0.90 -24.19 11.54
C SER A 6 -1.14 -22.73 11.90
N PRO A 7 -1.61 -22.42 13.12
CA PRO A 7 -1.75 -21.02 13.58
C PRO A 7 -0.45 -20.24 13.46
N TYR A 8 -0.56 -18.94 13.27
CA TYR A 8 0.56 -18.01 13.22
C TYR A 8 0.28 -16.80 14.10
N THR A 9 1.21 -16.49 15.00
CA THR A 9 1.10 -15.33 15.88
C THR A 9 2.16 -14.30 15.52
N LEU A 10 1.73 -13.04 15.33
CA LEU A 10 2.60 -11.89 15.20
C LEU A 10 2.11 -10.82 16.17
N LYS A 11 3.00 -10.31 17.02
CA LYS A 11 2.61 -9.43 18.14
C LYS A 11 1.47 -10.08 18.97
N GLY A 12 0.42 -9.35 19.27
CA GLY A 12 -0.76 -9.84 19.99
C GLY A 12 -1.86 -10.46 19.13
N VAL A 13 -1.61 -10.69 17.83
CA VAL A 13 -2.60 -11.21 16.88
C VAL A 13 -2.26 -12.64 16.46
N THR A 14 -3.22 -13.56 16.65
CA THR A 14 -3.09 -14.96 16.23
C THR A 14 -4.02 -15.26 15.07
N LEU A 15 -3.45 -15.61 13.92
CA LEU A 15 -4.18 -16.11 12.76
C LEU A 15 -4.48 -17.59 12.94
N ARG A 16 -5.69 -18.05 12.57
CA ARG A 16 -6.07 -19.47 12.61
C ARG A 16 -5.25 -20.38 11.68
N ASN A 17 -4.64 -19.80 10.64
CA ASN A 17 -3.74 -20.44 9.69
C ASN A 17 -2.85 -19.40 9.02
N ARG A 18 -1.93 -19.84 8.13
CA ARG A 18 -0.96 -18.98 7.43
C ARG A 18 -1.43 -18.50 6.06
N ILE A 19 -2.74 -18.54 5.81
CA ILE A 19 -3.32 -18.14 4.53
C ILE A 19 -3.94 -16.74 4.67
N GLY A 20 -3.37 -15.77 3.96
CA GLY A 20 -3.88 -14.41 3.88
C GLY A 20 -4.47 -14.10 2.49
N MET A 21 -5.60 -13.41 2.44
CA MET A 21 -6.09 -12.80 1.21
C MET A 21 -5.33 -11.49 0.99
N SER A 22 -4.56 -11.41 -0.08
CA SER A 22 -3.87 -10.17 -0.48
C SER A 22 -4.84 -9.05 -0.88
N PRO A 23 -4.51 -7.78 -0.62
CA PRO A 23 -5.32 -6.66 -1.06
C PRO A 23 -5.35 -6.53 -2.59
N MET A 24 -6.53 -6.32 -3.15
CA MET A 24 -6.77 -6.15 -4.58
C MET A 24 -7.79 -5.04 -4.79
N THR A 25 -7.45 -4.01 -5.55
CA THR A 25 -8.35 -2.89 -5.86
C THR A 25 -9.53 -3.36 -6.70
N MET A 26 -10.73 -3.16 -6.20
CA MET A 26 -11.97 -3.66 -6.80
C MET A 26 -12.75 -2.59 -7.57
N TYR A 27 -12.43 -1.32 -7.37
CA TYR A 27 -13.09 -0.17 -8.03
C TYR A 27 -14.61 -0.12 -7.80
N ARG A 28 -15.10 -0.63 -6.66
CA ARG A 28 -16.52 -0.72 -6.31
C ARG A 28 -16.93 0.25 -5.20
N GLY A 29 -16.02 1.05 -4.68
CA GLY A 29 -16.31 2.14 -3.76
C GLY A 29 -17.24 3.18 -4.39
N ARG A 30 -18.03 3.85 -3.57
CA ARG A 30 -18.89 4.98 -3.96
C ARG A 30 -18.62 6.14 -3.01
N ASP A 31 -18.25 7.28 -3.55
CA ASP A 31 -17.90 8.48 -2.77
C ASP A 31 -16.84 8.20 -1.69
N GLY A 32 -15.84 7.38 -2.05
CA GLY A 32 -14.79 6.94 -1.13
C GLY A 32 -15.24 5.95 -0.06
N LYS A 33 -16.48 5.44 -0.08
CA LYS A 33 -17.02 4.52 0.92
C LYS A 33 -17.10 3.09 0.41
N VAL A 34 -16.86 2.15 1.32
CA VAL A 34 -17.17 0.74 1.12
C VAL A 34 -18.69 0.51 1.13
N ASN A 35 -19.15 -0.60 0.57
CA ASN A 35 -20.55 -0.95 0.45
C ASN A 35 -20.74 -2.47 0.55
N ASP A 36 -21.97 -2.97 0.27
CA ASP A 36 -22.31 -4.39 0.36
C ASP A 36 -21.41 -5.31 -0.48
N PHE A 37 -20.84 -4.81 -1.58
CA PHE A 37 -19.87 -5.57 -2.35
C PHE A 37 -18.64 -5.93 -1.50
N HIS A 38 -18.11 -4.98 -0.72
CA HIS A 38 -16.94 -5.20 0.13
C HIS A 38 -17.27 -6.15 1.30
N VAL A 39 -18.48 -6.01 1.88
CA VAL A 39 -18.99 -6.92 2.92
C VAL A 39 -19.07 -8.35 2.38
N MET A 40 -19.69 -8.54 1.22
CA MET A 40 -19.81 -9.84 0.55
C MET A 40 -18.44 -10.43 0.20
N LEU A 41 -17.55 -9.63 -0.39
CA LEU A 41 -16.22 -10.07 -0.81
C LEU A 41 -15.38 -10.53 0.39
N ALA A 42 -15.25 -9.69 1.41
CA ALA A 42 -14.44 -9.98 2.60
C ALA A 42 -15.05 -11.13 3.43
N GLY A 43 -16.37 -11.08 3.66
CA GLY A 43 -17.09 -12.09 4.42
C GLY A 43 -17.01 -13.48 3.78
N SER A 44 -17.15 -13.58 2.45
CA SER A 44 -17.03 -14.88 1.76
C SER A 44 -15.61 -15.48 1.87
N ARG A 45 -14.56 -14.68 1.91
CA ARG A 45 -13.17 -15.15 2.10
C ARG A 45 -12.93 -15.58 3.54
N ALA A 46 -13.41 -14.78 4.50
CA ALA A 46 -13.34 -15.17 5.90
C ALA A 46 -14.07 -16.48 6.17
N ALA A 47 -15.32 -16.64 5.69
CA ALA A 47 -16.09 -17.88 5.78
C ALA A 47 -15.41 -19.05 5.03
N GLY A 48 -14.72 -18.77 3.92
CA GLY A 48 -13.95 -19.75 3.13
C GLY A 48 -12.67 -20.23 3.78
N GLY A 49 -12.29 -19.73 4.98
CA GLY A 49 -11.18 -20.26 5.77
C GLY A 49 -9.90 -19.44 5.81
N PHE A 50 -9.81 -18.28 5.18
CA PHE A 50 -8.65 -17.41 5.30
C PHE A 50 -8.43 -16.98 6.76
N GLY A 51 -7.16 -17.01 7.22
CA GLY A 51 -6.78 -16.55 8.56
C GLY A 51 -6.67 -15.02 8.65
N LEU A 52 -6.22 -14.39 7.56
CA LEU A 52 -6.06 -12.94 7.43
C LEU A 52 -6.80 -12.46 6.19
N VAL A 53 -7.65 -11.44 6.32
CA VAL A 53 -8.41 -10.89 5.18
C VAL A 53 -8.12 -9.42 5.05
N PHE A 54 -7.33 -9.07 4.03
CA PHE A 54 -7.13 -7.67 3.65
C PHE A 54 -8.31 -7.13 2.83
N LEU A 55 -8.70 -5.92 3.12
CA LEU A 55 -9.40 -5.11 2.14
C LEU A 55 -8.43 -4.63 1.04
N GLU A 56 -9.01 -4.12 -0.06
CA GLU A 56 -8.23 -3.45 -1.10
C GLU A 56 -7.38 -2.30 -0.53
N GLN A 57 -6.50 -1.71 -1.34
CA GLN A 57 -5.84 -0.47 -0.96
C GLN A 57 -6.89 0.60 -0.63
N ILE A 58 -6.89 1.06 0.61
CA ILE A 58 -7.76 2.12 1.13
C ILE A 58 -6.97 3.43 1.13
N ALA A 59 -7.49 4.43 0.42
CA ALA A 59 -6.80 5.69 0.23
C ALA A 59 -6.80 6.54 1.52
N ILE A 60 -5.63 7.09 1.86
CA ILE A 60 -5.44 7.95 3.03
C ILE A 60 -5.80 9.42 2.78
N LEU A 61 -5.98 9.80 1.52
CA LEU A 61 -6.40 11.11 1.04
C LEU A 61 -7.29 10.94 -0.19
N PRO A 62 -8.18 11.89 -0.52
CA PRO A 62 -9.00 11.81 -1.75
C PRO A 62 -8.17 11.62 -3.02
N GLU A 63 -7.07 12.37 -3.15
CA GLU A 63 -6.12 12.29 -4.26
C GLU A 63 -5.20 11.06 -4.20
N GLY A 64 -5.23 10.31 -3.11
CA GLY A 64 -4.49 9.05 -2.96
C GLY A 64 -5.16 7.83 -3.61
N ARG A 65 -6.38 7.98 -4.14
CA ARG A 65 -7.11 6.92 -4.84
C ARG A 65 -6.51 6.63 -6.22
N THR A 66 -6.74 5.42 -6.73
CA THR A 66 -6.46 5.10 -8.15
C THR A 66 -7.52 5.75 -9.05
N SER A 67 -8.80 5.59 -8.68
CA SER A 67 -9.96 6.15 -9.39
C SER A 67 -11.05 6.59 -8.42
N VAL A 68 -12.06 7.26 -8.91
CA VAL A 68 -13.27 7.60 -8.12
C VAL A 68 -14.00 6.38 -7.56
N GLY A 69 -13.75 5.19 -8.13
CA GLY A 69 -14.28 3.92 -7.63
C GLY A 69 -13.53 3.30 -6.46
N CYS A 70 -12.46 3.90 -5.96
CA CYS A 70 -11.70 3.38 -4.82
C CYS A 70 -12.28 3.88 -3.50
N ALA A 71 -12.22 3.01 -2.48
CA ALA A 71 -12.56 3.38 -1.11
C ALA A 71 -11.39 4.13 -0.44
N GLY A 72 -11.72 4.89 0.60
CA GLY A 72 -10.78 5.64 1.42
C GLY A 72 -11.11 5.56 2.91
N ILE A 73 -10.22 6.14 3.71
CA ILE A 73 -10.37 6.30 5.16
C ILE A 73 -9.82 7.68 5.60
N TYR A 74 -10.02 8.66 4.75
CA TYR A 74 -9.58 10.04 4.95
C TYR A 74 -10.62 10.93 5.66
N ASP A 75 -11.81 10.39 5.93
CA ASP A 75 -12.92 11.07 6.60
C ASP A 75 -13.61 10.13 7.59
N ASP A 76 -14.04 10.66 8.75
CA ASP A 76 -14.65 9.85 9.82
C ASP A 76 -15.97 9.19 9.38
N SER A 77 -16.69 9.75 8.41
CA SER A 77 -17.91 9.15 7.82
C SER A 77 -17.66 7.83 7.09
N GLN A 78 -16.40 7.44 6.88
CA GLN A 78 -16.02 6.18 6.26
C GLN A 78 -15.85 5.04 7.28
N ILE A 79 -15.75 5.36 8.59
CA ILE A 79 -15.51 4.40 9.67
C ILE A 79 -16.63 3.37 9.80
N GLU A 80 -17.89 3.82 9.80
CA GLU A 80 -19.04 2.94 10.02
C GLU A 80 -19.14 1.82 8.96
N GLY A 81 -18.97 2.17 7.68
CA GLY A 81 -18.98 1.18 6.60
C GLY A 81 -17.84 0.16 6.72
N LEU A 82 -16.66 0.61 7.09
CA LEU A 82 -15.49 -0.24 7.32
C LEU A 82 -15.69 -1.13 8.55
N LYS A 83 -16.28 -0.60 9.62
CA LYS A 83 -16.60 -1.37 10.83
C LYS A 83 -17.54 -2.53 10.52
N ARG A 84 -18.55 -2.33 9.69
CA ARG A 84 -19.46 -3.40 9.26
C ARG A 84 -18.71 -4.54 8.56
N VAL A 85 -17.66 -4.23 7.80
CA VAL A 85 -16.81 -5.24 7.14
C VAL A 85 -15.94 -5.97 8.15
N THR A 86 -15.30 -5.26 9.09
CA THR A 86 -14.43 -5.88 10.09
C THR A 86 -15.20 -6.76 11.07
N ASP A 87 -16.39 -6.34 11.48
CA ASP A 87 -17.27 -7.13 12.36
C ASP A 87 -17.59 -8.48 11.69
N LEU A 88 -17.99 -8.49 10.41
CA LEU A 88 -18.27 -9.74 9.69
C LEU A 88 -17.03 -10.64 9.54
N ILE A 89 -15.86 -10.06 9.23
CA ILE A 89 -14.61 -10.84 9.14
C ILE A 89 -14.32 -11.55 10.47
N LYS A 90 -14.47 -10.85 11.60
CA LYS A 90 -14.26 -11.40 12.95
C LYS A 90 -15.27 -12.48 13.29
N ASP A 91 -16.55 -12.25 13.00
CA ASP A 91 -17.62 -13.24 13.22
C ASP A 91 -17.35 -14.55 12.46
N MET A 92 -16.68 -14.47 11.29
CA MET A 92 -16.26 -15.62 10.52
C MET A 92 -14.90 -16.20 10.96
N GLY A 93 -14.32 -15.72 12.07
CA GLY A 93 -13.08 -16.24 12.68
C GLY A 93 -11.79 -15.90 11.92
N ALA A 94 -11.78 -14.87 11.10
CA ALA A 94 -10.60 -14.32 10.46
C ALA A 94 -10.17 -12.98 11.10
N VAL A 95 -8.91 -12.58 10.88
CA VAL A 95 -8.39 -11.29 11.32
C VAL A 95 -8.61 -10.25 10.22
N PRO A 96 -9.28 -9.12 10.50
CA PRO A 96 -9.44 -8.04 9.54
C PRO A 96 -8.17 -7.22 9.40
N ALA A 97 -7.72 -7.05 8.16
CA ALA A 97 -6.55 -6.28 7.80
C ALA A 97 -6.90 -5.16 6.80
N ILE A 98 -6.21 -4.03 6.92
CA ILE A 98 -6.33 -2.88 6.02
C ILE A 98 -4.99 -2.55 5.38
N GLN A 99 -5.01 -2.27 4.07
CA GLN A 99 -3.85 -1.73 3.38
C GLN A 99 -4.08 -0.23 3.13
N LEU A 100 -3.25 0.61 3.73
CA LEU A 100 -3.27 2.06 3.58
C LEU A 100 -2.32 2.51 2.48
N GLY A 101 -2.79 3.36 1.57
CA GLY A 101 -1.97 3.76 0.44
C GLY A 101 -2.31 5.10 -0.19
N HIS A 102 -1.38 5.53 -1.02
CA HIS A 102 -1.49 6.70 -1.89
C HIS A 102 -0.86 6.37 -3.25
N THR A 103 -1.65 6.41 -4.32
CA THR A 103 -1.22 5.97 -5.65
C THR A 103 -0.19 6.88 -6.32
N GLY A 104 -0.06 8.12 -5.81
CA GLY A 104 0.91 9.06 -6.36
C GLY A 104 0.65 9.36 -7.83
N ARG A 105 1.70 9.27 -8.65
CA ARG A 105 1.67 9.56 -10.09
C ARG A 105 0.85 8.59 -10.94
N LYS A 106 0.43 7.46 -10.35
CA LYS A 106 -0.46 6.45 -10.97
C LYS A 106 -1.92 6.58 -10.51
N GLY A 107 -2.32 7.73 -10.00
CA GLY A 107 -3.71 8.04 -9.65
C GLY A 107 -4.47 8.72 -10.77
N SER A 108 -5.70 9.15 -10.45
CA SER A 108 -6.58 9.87 -11.39
C SER A 108 -6.94 9.05 -12.63
N GLU A 109 -7.32 7.78 -12.44
CA GLU A 109 -7.65 6.87 -13.55
C GLU A 109 -9.15 6.64 -13.70
N LEU A 110 -9.59 6.36 -14.92
CA LEU A 110 -10.84 5.65 -15.16
C LEU A 110 -10.75 4.23 -14.59
N LYS A 111 -11.89 3.65 -14.24
CA LYS A 111 -11.94 2.23 -13.87
C LYS A 111 -11.47 1.35 -15.04
N PRO A 112 -10.90 0.15 -14.80
CA PRO A 112 -10.38 -0.70 -15.87
C PRO A 112 -11.37 -1.00 -16.99
N TRP A 113 -12.64 -1.22 -16.66
CA TRP A 113 -13.70 -1.47 -17.67
C TRP A 113 -14.23 -0.20 -18.37
N GLU A 114 -13.80 0.97 -17.94
CA GLU A 114 -14.06 2.27 -18.57
C GLU A 114 -12.85 2.76 -19.40
N GLY A 115 -11.84 1.89 -19.57
CA GLY A 115 -10.62 2.15 -20.34
C GLY A 115 -9.34 2.23 -19.49
N GLY A 116 -9.44 2.47 -18.18
CA GLY A 116 -8.29 2.44 -17.26
C GLY A 116 -7.17 3.43 -17.58
N THR A 117 -7.46 4.52 -18.30
CA THR A 117 -6.51 5.57 -18.64
C THR A 117 -6.52 6.67 -17.60
N GLN A 118 -5.40 7.35 -17.43
CA GLN A 118 -5.32 8.51 -16.56
C GLN A 118 -6.18 9.66 -17.07
N LEU A 119 -6.84 10.36 -16.17
CA LEU A 119 -7.64 11.55 -16.45
C LEU A 119 -6.82 12.81 -16.26
N PRO A 120 -7.03 13.84 -17.08
CA PRO A 120 -6.41 15.14 -16.87
C PRO A 120 -6.91 15.81 -15.58
N PRO A 121 -6.11 16.69 -14.96
CA PRO A 121 -6.46 17.32 -13.68
C PRO A 121 -7.75 18.15 -13.68
N ASP A 122 -8.15 18.67 -14.84
CA ASP A 122 -9.36 19.47 -15.06
C ASP A 122 -10.61 18.65 -15.40
N HIS A 123 -10.49 17.30 -15.51
CA HIS A 123 -11.64 16.44 -15.68
C HIS A 123 -12.47 16.40 -14.38
N PRO A 124 -13.83 16.33 -14.43
CA PRO A 124 -14.68 16.29 -13.24
C PRO A 124 -14.32 15.20 -12.24
N ASP A 125 -13.86 14.04 -12.71
CA ASP A 125 -13.42 12.90 -11.91
C ASP A 125 -11.89 12.79 -11.83
N GLY A 126 -11.16 13.78 -12.33
CA GLY A 126 -9.70 13.84 -12.31
C GLY A 126 -9.15 14.66 -11.15
N TRP A 127 -7.86 14.54 -10.91
CA TRP A 127 -7.12 15.36 -9.95
C TRP A 127 -5.64 15.47 -10.32
N GLN A 128 -4.96 16.47 -9.75
CA GLN A 128 -3.52 16.61 -9.90
C GLN A 128 -2.80 15.47 -9.19
N VAL A 129 -2.10 14.64 -9.94
CA VAL A 129 -1.26 13.58 -9.41
C VAL A 129 0.06 14.12 -8.87
N VAL A 130 0.60 13.45 -7.86
CA VAL A 130 1.79 13.88 -7.11
C VAL A 130 2.88 12.81 -7.13
N GLY A 131 4.13 13.23 -6.91
CA GLY A 131 5.26 12.32 -6.80
C GLY A 131 6.44 12.95 -6.07
N PRO A 132 7.53 12.20 -5.83
CA PRO A 132 8.76 12.77 -5.28
C PRO A 132 9.39 13.81 -6.20
N SER A 133 9.25 13.63 -7.51
CA SER A 133 9.73 14.52 -8.57
C SER A 133 8.68 14.69 -9.65
N ALA A 134 8.79 15.74 -10.47
CA ALA A 134 7.87 16.03 -11.57
C ALA A 134 8.10 15.10 -12.79
N ILE A 135 8.11 13.79 -12.53
CA ILE A 135 8.39 12.75 -13.53
C ILE A 135 7.14 11.89 -13.70
N PRO A 136 6.42 11.99 -14.82
CA PRO A 136 5.31 11.09 -15.14
C PRO A 136 5.79 9.63 -15.17
N TYR A 137 4.86 8.70 -14.92
CA TYR A 137 5.17 7.28 -15.13
C TYR A 137 5.44 7.01 -16.61
N GLY A 138 4.64 7.59 -17.48
CA GLY A 138 4.87 7.63 -18.92
C GLY A 138 3.66 7.22 -19.76
N PRO A 139 3.66 7.64 -21.03
CA PRO A 139 2.66 7.22 -22.00
C PRO A 139 2.74 5.71 -22.30
N PRO A 140 1.67 5.08 -22.84
CA PRO A 140 0.41 5.78 -23.17
C PRO A 140 -0.53 6.01 -21.97
N LYS A 141 -0.31 5.32 -20.84
CA LYS A 141 -1.32 5.24 -19.78
C LYS A 141 -1.28 6.45 -18.82
N TYR A 142 -0.08 6.99 -18.52
CA TYR A 142 0.11 8.04 -17.50
C TYR A 142 0.85 9.26 -18.07
N PRO A 143 0.22 10.02 -18.99
CA PRO A 143 0.90 11.09 -19.74
C PRO A 143 0.94 12.44 -19.02
N TYR A 144 0.13 12.64 -17.97
CA TYR A 144 -0.08 13.96 -17.41
C TYR A 144 1.03 14.40 -16.46
N PRO A 145 1.26 15.73 -16.33
CA PRO A 145 2.27 16.28 -15.45
C PRO A 145 2.06 15.88 -13.99
N VAL A 146 3.17 15.62 -13.30
CA VAL A 146 3.21 15.25 -11.89
C VAL A 146 3.65 16.47 -11.09
N HIS A 147 2.92 16.82 -10.03
CA HIS A 147 3.36 17.79 -9.04
C HIS A 147 4.42 17.18 -8.14
N ALA A 148 5.62 17.75 -8.11
CA ALA A 148 6.68 17.34 -7.20
C ALA A 148 6.36 17.85 -5.78
N LEU A 149 6.18 16.93 -4.85
CA LEU A 149 5.83 17.26 -3.46
C LEU A 149 6.90 18.12 -2.78
N THR A 150 6.47 19.16 -2.10
CA THR A 150 7.29 19.91 -1.14
C THR A 150 7.48 19.09 0.13
N ILE A 151 8.44 19.47 0.99
CA ILE A 151 8.67 18.82 2.29
C ILE A 151 7.43 18.93 3.19
N ASP A 152 6.74 20.06 3.17
CA ASP A 152 5.52 20.23 3.98
C ASP A 152 4.36 19.36 3.51
N GLU A 153 4.23 19.15 2.19
CA GLU A 153 3.26 18.20 1.63
C GLU A 153 3.60 16.75 1.98
N ILE A 154 4.88 16.38 1.97
CA ILE A 154 5.33 15.06 2.45
C ILE A 154 4.92 14.86 3.91
N LYS A 155 5.19 15.82 4.79
CA LYS A 155 4.77 15.77 6.19
C LYS A 155 3.25 15.71 6.36
N ARG A 156 2.48 16.40 5.50
CA ARG A 156 1.00 16.30 5.48
C ARG A 156 0.56 14.88 5.15
N ILE A 157 1.22 14.23 4.20
CA ILE A 157 0.90 12.84 3.82
C ILE A 157 1.24 11.88 4.96
N HIS A 158 2.35 12.05 5.68
CA HIS A 158 2.67 11.22 6.85
C HIS A 158 1.60 11.38 7.95
N ARG A 159 1.14 12.61 8.23
CA ARG A 159 0.00 12.82 9.15
C ARG A 159 -1.28 12.13 8.66
N ALA A 160 -1.55 12.14 7.34
CA ALA A 160 -2.70 11.44 6.79
C ALA A 160 -2.61 9.91 6.97
N TYR A 161 -1.41 9.30 6.93
CA TYR A 161 -1.22 7.90 7.29
C TYR A 161 -1.56 7.65 8.76
N ALA A 162 -1.11 8.50 9.68
CA ALA A 162 -1.45 8.41 11.11
C ALA A 162 -2.96 8.55 11.35
N ASP A 163 -3.61 9.54 10.73
CA ASP A 163 -5.06 9.75 10.85
C ASP A 163 -5.85 8.57 10.28
N ALA A 164 -5.41 8.01 9.16
CA ALA A 164 -6.00 6.81 8.56
C ALA A 164 -5.84 5.58 9.47
N ALA A 165 -4.67 5.41 10.09
CA ALA A 165 -4.43 4.32 11.04
C ALA A 165 -5.30 4.44 12.29
N ARG A 166 -5.48 5.66 12.85
CA ARG A 166 -6.40 5.92 13.97
C ARG A 166 -7.84 5.51 13.60
N ARG A 167 -8.34 5.94 12.44
CA ARG A 167 -9.67 5.54 11.95
C ARG A 167 -9.79 4.04 11.72
N ALA A 168 -8.71 3.38 11.27
CA ALA A 168 -8.69 1.94 11.10
C ALA A 168 -8.84 1.18 12.43
N VAL A 169 -8.23 1.67 13.53
CA VAL A 169 -8.46 1.14 14.89
C VAL A 169 -9.92 1.28 15.28
N GLU A 170 -10.53 2.46 15.09
CA GLU A 170 -11.93 2.72 15.40
C GLU A 170 -12.88 1.84 14.55
N ALA A 171 -12.52 1.59 13.29
CA ALA A 171 -13.23 0.66 12.41
C ALA A 171 -13.03 -0.82 12.76
N GLY A 172 -12.16 -1.14 13.73
CA GLY A 172 -12.00 -2.50 14.25
C GLY A 172 -10.97 -3.35 13.52
N PHE A 173 -10.09 -2.79 12.70
CA PHE A 173 -8.96 -3.50 12.12
C PHE A 173 -7.92 -3.86 13.18
N GLU A 174 -7.27 -5.02 12.99
CA GLU A 174 -6.25 -5.55 13.91
C GLU A 174 -4.90 -5.78 13.23
N TRP A 175 -4.79 -5.45 11.95
CA TRP A 175 -3.57 -5.54 11.14
C TRP A 175 -3.56 -4.38 10.13
N VAL A 176 -2.47 -3.62 10.09
CA VAL A 176 -2.28 -2.55 9.11
C VAL A 176 -1.08 -2.86 8.22
N GLU A 177 -1.23 -2.55 6.94
CA GLU A 177 -0.16 -2.62 5.95
C GLU A 177 -0.03 -1.30 5.22
N LEU A 178 1.18 -0.77 5.10
CA LEU A 178 1.49 0.39 4.28
C LEU A 178 1.79 -0.07 2.85
N HIS A 179 1.10 0.49 1.87
CA HIS A 179 1.32 0.12 0.48
C HIS A 179 2.41 0.96 -0.18
N PHE A 180 3.63 0.43 -0.25
CA PHE A 180 4.81 1.08 -0.81
C PHE A 180 5.44 0.25 -1.94
N ALA A 181 4.59 -0.27 -2.83
CA ALA A 181 4.96 -1.06 -4.00
C ALA A 181 4.30 -0.53 -5.28
N HIS A 182 4.47 -1.20 -6.39
CA HIS A 182 3.75 -1.07 -7.67
C HIS A 182 3.86 0.31 -8.34
N GLY A 183 4.91 1.07 -8.05
CA GLY A 183 5.13 2.42 -8.58
C GLY A 183 4.19 3.47 -7.99
N TYR A 184 3.51 3.16 -6.87
CA TYR A 184 2.72 4.11 -6.09
C TYR A 184 3.64 5.04 -5.30
N LEU A 185 3.09 5.95 -4.51
CA LEU A 185 3.86 7.06 -3.96
C LEU A 185 5.09 6.60 -3.16
N GLY A 186 4.93 5.64 -2.22
CA GLY A 186 6.06 5.11 -1.45
C GLY A 186 7.13 4.48 -2.33
N ALA A 187 6.73 3.57 -3.25
CA ALA A 187 7.68 2.98 -4.21
C ALA A 187 8.38 4.04 -5.07
N SER A 188 7.67 5.12 -5.43
CA SER A 188 8.24 6.22 -6.21
C SER A 188 9.30 6.99 -5.43
N PHE A 189 9.14 7.17 -4.10
CA PHE A 189 10.17 7.77 -3.25
C PHE A 189 11.42 6.89 -3.15
N PHE A 190 11.25 5.58 -3.12
CA PHE A 190 12.35 4.65 -2.96
C PHE A 190 13.17 4.46 -4.26
N SER A 191 12.54 4.56 -5.41
CA SER A 191 13.15 4.32 -6.72
C SER A 191 13.90 5.54 -7.26
N PRO A 192 15.20 5.41 -7.61
CA PRO A 192 15.93 6.50 -8.26
C PRO A 192 15.38 6.86 -9.65
N ILE A 193 14.60 5.99 -10.31
CA ILE A 193 13.94 6.31 -11.58
C ILE A 193 12.87 7.40 -11.37
N ALA A 194 12.11 7.31 -10.29
CA ALA A 194 11.00 8.23 -10.00
C ALA A 194 11.40 9.38 -9.07
N ASN A 195 12.45 9.19 -8.27
CA ASN A 195 12.92 10.14 -7.28
C ASN A 195 14.28 10.71 -7.67
N GLN A 196 14.28 11.92 -8.23
CA GLN A 196 15.48 12.68 -8.59
C GLN A 196 15.62 13.94 -7.71
N ARG A 197 15.12 13.87 -6.48
CA ARG A 197 15.28 14.95 -5.49
C ARG A 197 16.74 15.10 -5.04
N THR A 198 17.10 16.33 -4.69
CA THR A 198 18.43 16.68 -4.16
C THR A 198 18.39 17.13 -2.71
N ASP A 199 17.23 17.03 -2.06
CA ASP A 199 17.03 17.32 -0.63
C ASP A 199 17.10 16.04 0.23
N ALA A 200 16.65 16.13 1.48
CA ALA A 200 16.69 15.03 2.46
C ALA A 200 15.87 13.77 2.06
N TYR A 201 15.06 13.83 1.01
CA TYR A 201 14.23 12.70 0.54
C TYR A 201 14.74 12.09 -0.77
N GLY A 202 15.92 12.48 -1.28
CA GLY A 202 16.46 11.98 -2.54
C GLY A 202 17.96 11.78 -2.55
N GLY A 203 18.50 11.21 -3.63
CA GLY A 203 19.92 10.89 -3.79
C GLY A 203 20.31 9.57 -3.11
N SER A 204 20.87 9.60 -1.91
CA SER A 204 21.35 8.39 -1.22
C SER A 204 20.21 7.43 -0.87
N LEU A 205 20.54 6.16 -0.60
CA LEU A 205 19.57 5.16 -0.19
C LEU A 205 18.84 5.56 1.09
N GLU A 206 19.57 6.10 2.07
CA GLU A 206 19.03 6.59 3.35
C GLU A 206 17.98 7.67 3.12
N ASN A 207 18.27 8.62 2.23
CA ASN A 207 17.35 9.71 1.91
C ASN A 207 16.11 9.19 1.18
N ARG A 208 16.27 8.26 0.23
CA ARG A 208 15.12 7.65 -0.46
C ARG A 208 14.25 6.79 0.48
N ALA A 209 14.87 6.13 1.46
CA ALA A 209 14.15 5.34 2.48
C ALA A 209 13.46 6.22 3.53
N ARG A 210 13.89 7.47 3.73
CA ARG A 210 13.37 8.40 4.76
C ARG A 210 11.85 8.51 4.74
N TYR A 211 11.23 8.62 3.55
CA TYR A 211 9.78 8.65 3.43
C TYR A 211 9.10 7.43 4.09
N HIS A 212 9.70 6.25 3.96
CA HIS A 212 9.18 5.01 4.54
C HIS A 212 9.34 5.01 6.06
N LEU A 213 10.51 5.41 6.54
CA LEU A 213 10.83 5.43 7.98
C LEU A 213 9.90 6.39 8.72
N GLU A 214 9.74 7.62 8.21
CA GLU A 214 8.84 8.62 8.80
C GLU A 214 7.36 8.22 8.73
N ALA A 215 6.92 7.50 7.69
CA ALA A 215 5.56 6.96 7.63
C ALA A 215 5.34 5.85 8.67
N ILE A 216 6.34 4.97 8.89
CA ILE A 216 6.28 3.95 9.94
C ILE A 216 6.18 4.61 11.31
N ASP A 217 7.04 5.60 11.60
CA ASP A 217 7.03 6.34 12.86
C ASP A 217 5.66 6.99 13.11
N ALA A 218 5.14 7.73 12.12
CA ALA A 218 3.84 8.41 12.24
C ALA A 218 2.69 7.44 12.52
N VAL A 219 2.70 6.26 11.88
CA VAL A 219 1.67 5.24 12.13
C VAL A 219 1.87 4.59 13.50
N ARG A 220 3.11 4.30 13.92
CA ARG A 220 3.39 3.70 15.24
C ARG A 220 2.94 4.57 16.40
N GLU A 221 2.98 5.88 16.27
CA GLU A 221 2.48 6.79 17.31
C GLU A 221 1.01 6.56 17.69
N VAL A 222 0.19 6.05 16.76
CA VAL A 222 -1.26 5.90 16.93
C VAL A 222 -1.76 4.45 16.83
N TRP A 223 -0.99 3.56 16.18
CA TRP A 223 -1.35 2.16 16.01
C TRP A 223 -0.98 1.34 17.25
N PRO A 224 -1.92 0.59 17.85
CA PRO A 224 -1.67 -0.15 19.09
C PRO A 224 -0.49 -1.12 18.95
N GLU A 225 0.43 -1.12 19.92
CA GLU A 225 1.65 -1.93 19.92
C GLU A 225 1.38 -3.44 19.78
N ARG A 226 0.23 -3.90 20.29
CA ARG A 226 -0.19 -5.30 20.18
C ARG A 226 -0.59 -5.72 18.77
N PHE A 227 -0.85 -4.77 17.87
CA PHE A 227 -1.28 -5.04 16.49
C PHE A 227 -0.11 -4.91 15.51
N PRO A 228 0.04 -5.86 14.57
CA PRO A 228 1.08 -5.79 13.56
C PRO A 228 0.98 -4.55 12.68
N LEU A 229 2.13 -3.93 12.43
CA LEU A 229 2.37 -2.94 11.39
C LEU A 229 3.25 -3.56 10.32
N THR A 230 2.72 -3.71 9.13
CA THR A 230 3.39 -4.33 8.00
C THR A 230 3.51 -3.37 6.83
N MET A 231 4.33 -3.73 5.84
CA MET A 231 4.51 -2.93 4.64
C MET A 231 4.58 -3.83 3.42
N ARG A 232 3.78 -3.53 2.41
CA ARG A 232 3.99 -4.08 1.09
C ARG A 232 5.05 -3.25 0.37
N LEU A 233 6.24 -3.84 0.23
CA LEU A 233 7.43 -3.17 -0.27
C LEU A 233 7.69 -3.54 -1.73
N GLY A 234 7.85 -2.53 -2.59
CA GLY A 234 8.41 -2.67 -3.92
C GLY A 234 9.91 -2.89 -3.84
N SER A 235 10.30 -4.16 -3.71
CA SER A 235 11.67 -4.55 -3.36
C SER A 235 12.67 -4.51 -4.51
N ASP A 236 12.18 -4.41 -5.76
CA ASP A 236 13.01 -4.44 -6.97
C ASP A 236 12.22 -3.81 -8.12
N ASP A 237 12.83 -2.93 -8.90
CA ASP A 237 12.22 -2.38 -10.12
C ASP A 237 12.46 -3.26 -11.36
N LEU A 238 13.25 -4.32 -11.24
CA LEU A 238 13.74 -5.13 -12.37
C LEU A 238 14.38 -4.30 -13.49
N ASN A 239 15.02 -3.20 -13.10
CA ASN A 239 15.71 -2.28 -13.99
C ASN A 239 17.01 -1.82 -13.32
N PRO A 240 18.16 -1.86 -14.00
CA PRO A 240 19.46 -1.52 -13.40
C PRO A 240 19.56 -0.06 -12.92
N LYS A 241 18.67 0.82 -13.38
CA LYS A 241 18.60 2.23 -12.94
C LYS A 241 17.62 2.44 -11.76
N GLY A 242 16.85 1.43 -11.41
CA GLY A 242 15.82 1.49 -10.37
C GLY A 242 16.29 0.96 -9.02
N THR A 243 15.32 0.72 -8.14
CA THR A 243 15.53 0.03 -6.87
C THR A 243 16.11 -1.35 -7.13
N GLN A 244 17.21 -1.68 -6.46
CA GLN A 244 17.80 -3.01 -6.46
C GLN A 244 17.37 -3.77 -5.22
N PHE A 245 17.29 -5.09 -5.29
CA PHE A 245 16.87 -5.92 -4.16
C PHE A 245 17.82 -5.78 -2.96
N GLU A 246 19.12 -5.58 -3.16
CA GLU A 246 20.11 -5.36 -2.09
C GLU A 246 19.86 -4.04 -1.33
N ASP A 247 19.39 -2.99 -2.02
CA ASP A 247 18.94 -1.75 -1.37
C ASP A 247 17.78 -2.03 -0.42
N SER A 248 16.85 -2.89 -0.84
CA SER A 248 15.68 -3.26 -0.06
C SER A 248 16.03 -4.07 1.19
N ILE A 249 16.98 -5.00 1.10
CA ILE A 249 17.50 -5.73 2.28
C ILE A 249 18.04 -4.75 3.32
N THR A 250 18.86 -3.79 2.89
CA THR A 250 19.42 -2.77 3.77
C THR A 250 18.34 -1.91 4.41
N ALA A 251 17.40 -1.39 3.60
CA ALA A 251 16.34 -0.50 4.06
C ALA A 251 15.35 -1.20 5.02
N VAL A 252 15.02 -2.48 4.79
CA VAL A 252 14.16 -3.25 5.71
C VAL A 252 14.81 -3.40 7.10
N GLY A 253 16.15 -3.51 7.16
CA GLY A 253 16.87 -3.46 8.43
C GLY A 253 16.60 -2.16 9.21
N TRP A 254 16.57 -1.00 8.53
CA TRP A 254 16.21 0.27 9.15
C TRP A 254 14.72 0.34 9.51
N MET A 255 13.83 -0.10 8.62
CA MET A 255 12.39 -0.13 8.86
C MET A 255 12.02 -0.97 10.09
N LYS A 256 12.72 -2.09 10.31
CA LYS A 256 12.58 -2.92 11.52
C LYS A 256 12.94 -2.14 12.79
N GLN A 257 14.00 -1.32 12.76
CA GLN A 257 14.40 -0.46 13.90
C GLN A 257 13.35 0.61 14.21
N HIS A 258 12.60 1.05 13.20
CA HIS A 258 11.46 1.97 13.31
C HIS A 258 10.13 1.29 13.67
N GLY A 259 10.13 -0.03 13.87
CA GLY A 259 8.96 -0.76 14.38
C GLY A 259 8.11 -1.46 13.30
N LEU A 260 8.66 -1.71 12.12
CA LEU A 260 8.03 -2.59 11.14
C LEU A 260 8.12 -4.05 11.61
N ASP A 261 6.99 -4.76 11.63
CA ASP A 261 6.92 -6.14 12.13
C ASP A 261 7.07 -7.19 11.02
N LEU A 262 6.66 -6.85 9.79
CA LEU A 262 6.76 -7.74 8.64
C LEU A 262 6.80 -6.97 7.33
N ALA A 263 7.65 -7.41 6.39
CA ALA A 263 7.68 -6.95 5.02
C ALA A 263 6.99 -7.96 4.08
N ASP A 264 5.91 -7.54 3.41
CA ASP A 264 5.29 -8.25 2.28
C ASP A 264 5.99 -7.81 1.00
N LEU A 265 6.78 -8.70 0.39
CA LEU A 265 7.58 -8.36 -0.78
C LEU A 265 6.79 -8.38 -2.07
N SER A 266 6.94 -7.32 -2.83
CA SER A 266 6.41 -7.18 -4.19
C SER A 266 7.43 -6.45 -5.06
N LEU A 267 7.04 -6.08 -6.28
CA LEU A 267 7.87 -5.32 -7.21
C LEU A 267 7.61 -3.82 -7.09
N GLY A 268 8.64 -3.03 -7.38
CA GLY A 268 8.58 -1.57 -7.42
C GLY A 268 7.69 -1.07 -8.55
N ILE A 269 7.88 -1.59 -9.76
CA ILE A 269 7.15 -1.23 -10.99
C ILE A 269 7.12 0.29 -11.20
N ASN A 270 8.29 0.92 -11.12
CA ASN A 270 8.43 2.36 -11.34
C ASN A 270 8.66 2.73 -12.81
N THR A 271 8.82 1.74 -13.68
CA THR A 271 8.98 1.86 -15.14
C THR A 271 8.38 0.64 -15.83
N ASP A 272 8.00 0.81 -17.09
CA ASP A 272 7.62 -0.32 -17.98
C ASP A 272 8.85 -0.99 -18.61
N GLU A 273 10.04 -0.36 -18.53
CA GLU A 273 11.32 -0.90 -19.01
C GLU A 273 11.90 -1.90 -18.00
N MET A 274 11.32 -3.09 -17.92
CA MET A 274 11.79 -4.16 -17.04
C MET A 274 12.68 -5.15 -17.79
N THR A 275 13.76 -5.62 -17.14
CA THR A 275 14.74 -6.57 -17.73
C THR A 275 14.23 -8.00 -17.79
N ALA A 276 13.19 -8.33 -17.04
CA ALA A 276 12.52 -9.63 -17.09
C ALA A 276 11.03 -9.47 -16.82
N PRO A 277 10.16 -10.27 -17.48
CA PRO A 277 8.73 -10.27 -17.15
C PRO A 277 8.54 -10.76 -15.72
N PRO A 278 7.83 -9.99 -14.86
CA PRO A 278 7.74 -10.28 -13.43
C PRO A 278 6.96 -11.56 -13.08
N PHE A 279 6.24 -12.16 -14.05
CA PHE A 279 5.31 -13.26 -13.80
C PHE A 279 5.63 -14.50 -14.67
N SER A 280 6.85 -14.61 -15.20
CA SER A 280 7.21 -15.69 -16.13
C SER A 280 7.48 -17.04 -15.46
N GLU A 281 7.77 -17.05 -14.16
CA GLU A 281 8.16 -18.27 -13.44
C GLU A 281 7.35 -18.41 -12.13
N LEU A 282 6.89 -19.63 -11.86
CA LEU A 282 6.26 -19.96 -10.59
C LEU A 282 7.26 -19.76 -9.45
N GLY A 283 6.83 -19.02 -8.42
CA GLY A 283 7.65 -18.81 -7.24
C GLY A 283 8.81 -17.81 -7.43
N PHE A 284 8.77 -16.94 -8.44
CA PHE A 284 9.84 -15.94 -8.71
C PHE A 284 10.20 -15.05 -7.51
N MET A 285 9.33 -14.91 -6.52
CA MET A 285 9.58 -14.18 -5.28
C MET A 285 10.18 -15.04 -4.15
N LEU A 286 10.24 -16.38 -4.31
CA LEU A 286 10.68 -17.28 -3.23
C LEU A 286 12.13 -17.04 -2.80
N ASP A 287 13.03 -16.83 -3.76
CA ASP A 287 14.43 -16.53 -3.46
C ASP A 287 14.54 -15.20 -2.69
N ARG A 288 13.87 -14.15 -3.17
CA ARG A 288 13.86 -12.83 -2.52
C ARG A 288 13.32 -12.90 -1.09
N THR A 289 12.18 -13.57 -0.89
CA THR A 289 11.58 -13.70 0.44
C THR A 289 12.44 -14.54 1.39
N SER A 290 13.11 -15.58 0.90
CA SER A 290 14.03 -16.38 1.73
C SER A 290 15.27 -15.62 2.16
N ARG A 291 15.80 -14.74 1.30
CA ARG A 291 16.98 -13.90 1.59
C ARG A 291 16.70 -12.74 2.55
N LEU A 292 15.47 -12.25 2.58
CA LEU A 292 15.07 -11.16 3.49
C LEU A 292 14.75 -11.67 4.91
N ARG A 293 14.51 -12.97 5.08
CA ARG A 293 14.15 -13.61 6.35
C ARG A 293 15.35 -13.71 7.31
#